data_a103f0a116d88e4fe5e8f7d4b5e32f27
#
_entry.id   a103f0a116d88e4fe5e8f7d4b5e32f27
#
_cell.length_a   1.000
_cell.length_b   1.000
_cell.length_c   1.000
_cell.angle_alpha   90.00
_cell.angle_beta   90.00
_cell.angle_gamma   90.00
#
_symmetry.space_group_name_H-M   'P 1'
#
loop_
_entity.id
_entity.type
_entity.pdbx_description
1 polymer ?
#
loop_
_entity_poly.entity_id
_entity_poly.type
_entity_poly.pdbx_seq_one_letter_code
_entity_poly.pdbx_strand_id
1 'polypeptide(L)'
;MLNNDRLLVQILLLVLFGASFWVMAPFWSALFWGAVLAFASWPLMRLLTRWLNGRESLAAAVLTLGWMLLVAAPLVWLGFNLADHVRDATAFIKDVQVDGLPEAPAWLGALPFVGERLVGLWNSIDQQGAALIVAAKPYLGQVGNWLLARSAQIGGGILELTLSIVFVFFFYRDGPRLAMFVHRLLERLIGDRAGYYIELVAGTVQRVVNGVIGTAAAQAILALIGFLIAGVPGALVLGIVTFLLSLIPMGPPLVWIPATAWLAWKGEYGMAVFLGIWGTFIISGVDNVLKPYLISRGGNLPLVIVLLGVFGGLIAFGFIGLFIGPTLLAVAYSLLTDWSASQARVEDKRS
;
A
#
# COMPACT_ATOMS: atom_id res chain seq x y z
N MET A 1 39.28 28.49 -27.68
CA MET A 1 39.36 26.99 -27.57
C MET A 1 38.89 26.52 -26.21
N LEU A 2 39.26 27.11 -25.08
CA LEU A 2 38.86 26.69 -23.73
C LEU A 2 37.35 26.63 -23.40
N ASN A 3 36.51 27.35 -24.17
CA ASN A 3 35.06 27.40 -23.92
C ASN A 3 34.32 26.17 -24.53
N ASN A 4 34.80 25.68 -25.66
CA ASN A 4 34.19 24.52 -26.35
C ASN A 4 34.45 23.20 -25.60
N ASP A 5 35.64 23.03 -24.97
CA ASP A 5 35.96 21.83 -24.22
C ASP A 5 35.14 21.73 -22.94
N ARG A 6 34.88 22.86 -22.27
CA ARG A 6 33.97 22.91 -21.09
C ARG A 6 32.53 22.58 -21.48
N LEU A 7 32.08 23.08 -22.62
CA LEU A 7 30.74 22.85 -23.14
C LEU A 7 30.54 21.38 -23.54
N LEU A 8 31.54 20.76 -24.16
CA LEU A 8 31.57 19.32 -24.47
C LEU A 8 31.52 18.46 -23.22
N VAL A 9 32.30 18.79 -22.19
CA VAL A 9 32.29 18.08 -20.90
C VAL A 9 30.92 18.23 -20.21
N GLN A 10 30.34 19.43 -20.23
CA GLN A 10 29.00 19.64 -19.65
C GLN A 10 27.91 18.84 -20.39
N ILE A 11 27.93 18.81 -21.71
CA ILE A 11 27.01 17.99 -22.52
C ILE A 11 27.22 16.51 -22.24
N LEU A 12 28.47 16.04 -22.21
CA LEU A 12 28.79 14.65 -21.89
C LEU A 12 28.28 14.24 -20.49
N LEU A 13 28.47 15.10 -19.48
CA LEU A 13 27.98 14.88 -18.13
C LEU A 13 26.44 14.86 -18.10
N LEU A 14 25.78 15.74 -18.84
CA LEU A 14 24.32 15.80 -18.93
C LEU A 14 23.75 14.54 -19.58
N VAL A 15 24.37 14.08 -20.68
CA VAL A 15 24.00 12.84 -21.38
C VAL A 15 24.23 11.63 -20.48
N LEU A 16 25.38 11.56 -19.81
CA LEU A 16 25.70 10.47 -18.89
C LEU A 16 24.71 10.42 -17.72
N PHE A 17 24.38 11.59 -17.14
CA PHE A 17 23.43 11.71 -16.05
C PHE A 17 22.01 11.32 -16.51
N GLY A 18 21.58 11.79 -17.68
CA GLY A 18 20.31 11.42 -18.30
C GLY A 18 20.21 9.92 -18.61
N ALA A 19 21.26 9.34 -19.17
CA ALA A 19 21.33 7.90 -19.42
C ALA A 19 21.30 7.07 -18.13
N SER A 20 22.02 7.50 -17.08
CA SER A 20 21.99 6.86 -15.77
C SER A 20 20.60 6.93 -15.14
N PHE A 21 19.93 8.07 -15.24
CA PHE A 21 18.56 8.26 -14.76
C PHE A 21 17.58 7.35 -15.50
N TRP A 22 17.74 7.20 -16.81
CA TRP A 22 16.93 6.31 -17.64
C TRP A 22 17.13 4.83 -17.28
N VAL A 23 18.37 4.38 -17.08
CA VAL A 23 18.68 3.01 -16.63
C VAL A 23 18.07 2.72 -15.26
N MET A 24 18.00 3.72 -14.37
CA MET A 24 17.36 3.58 -13.05
C MET A 24 15.84 3.62 -13.10
N ALA A 25 15.22 4.02 -14.22
CA ALA A 25 13.77 4.21 -14.30
C ALA A 25 12.94 3.02 -13.79
N PRO A 26 13.22 1.75 -14.14
CA PRO A 26 12.46 0.61 -13.64
C PRO A 26 12.63 0.36 -12.13
N PHE A 27 13.64 0.93 -11.50
CA PHE A 27 13.93 0.75 -10.06
C PHE A 27 13.42 1.89 -9.18
N TRP A 28 12.94 3.00 -9.75
CA TRP A 28 12.50 4.17 -8.98
C TRP A 28 11.43 3.83 -7.94
N SER A 29 10.45 3.03 -8.33
CA SER A 29 9.39 2.61 -7.43
C SER A 29 9.95 1.77 -6.28
N ALA A 30 10.75 0.75 -6.59
CA ALA A 30 11.36 -0.12 -5.59
C ALA A 30 12.34 0.63 -4.66
N LEU A 31 13.14 1.56 -5.20
CA LEU A 31 14.02 2.42 -4.40
C LEU A 31 13.22 3.31 -3.47
N PHE A 32 12.15 3.92 -3.98
CA PHE A 32 11.30 4.80 -3.19
C PHE A 32 10.63 4.03 -2.04
N TRP A 33 10.03 2.87 -2.34
CA TRP A 33 9.42 2.01 -1.32
C TRP A 33 10.44 1.51 -0.31
N GLY A 34 11.64 1.12 -0.77
CA GLY A 34 12.74 0.74 0.10
C GLY A 34 13.14 1.88 1.04
N ALA A 35 13.23 3.10 0.52
CA ALA A 35 13.54 4.29 1.33
C ALA A 35 12.43 4.58 2.36
N VAL A 36 11.15 4.53 1.97
CA VAL A 36 10.00 4.73 2.86
C VAL A 36 9.99 3.70 3.98
N LEU A 37 10.14 2.41 3.63
CA LEU A 37 10.18 1.33 4.61
C LEU A 37 11.38 1.47 5.57
N ALA A 38 12.57 1.76 5.04
CA ALA A 38 13.76 1.97 5.85
C ALA A 38 13.60 3.17 6.81
N PHE A 39 13.06 4.27 6.30
CA PHE A 39 12.81 5.46 7.09
C PHE A 39 11.76 5.23 8.17
N ALA A 40 10.66 4.57 7.83
CA ALA A 40 9.59 4.21 8.75
C ALA A 40 10.03 3.33 9.90
N SER A 41 10.85 2.33 9.58
CA SER A 41 11.35 1.34 10.54
C SER A 41 12.72 1.69 11.12
N TRP A 42 13.23 2.91 10.86
CA TRP A 42 14.50 3.39 11.43
C TRP A 42 14.58 3.31 12.96
N PRO A 43 13.49 3.59 13.73
CA PRO A 43 13.50 3.39 15.18
C PRO A 43 13.78 1.92 15.58
N LEU A 44 13.21 0.95 14.84
CA LEU A 44 13.45 -0.48 15.06
C LEU A 44 14.90 -0.85 14.72
N MET A 45 15.44 -0.28 13.63
CA MET A 45 16.83 -0.46 13.26
C MET A 45 17.78 0.02 14.38
N ARG A 46 17.53 1.20 14.96
CA ARG A 46 18.31 1.72 16.09
C ARG A 46 18.21 0.83 17.34
N LEU A 47 17.01 0.35 17.66
CA LEU A 47 16.80 -0.56 18.78
C LEU A 47 17.58 -1.86 18.59
N LEU A 48 17.47 -2.46 17.40
CA LEU A 48 18.14 -3.71 17.07
C LEU A 48 19.67 -3.57 17.06
N THR A 49 20.18 -2.45 16.53
CA THR A 49 21.62 -2.13 16.56
C THR A 49 22.14 -2.05 17.98
N ARG A 50 21.37 -1.46 18.92
CA ARG A 50 21.73 -1.42 20.35
C ARG A 50 21.78 -2.83 20.95
N TRP A 51 20.81 -3.70 20.63
CA TRP A 51 20.78 -5.08 21.11
C TRP A 51 21.90 -5.94 20.53
N LEU A 52 22.34 -5.62 19.31
CA LEU A 52 23.43 -6.34 18.63
C LEU A 52 24.83 -5.72 18.86
N ASN A 53 25.01 -4.99 19.97
CA ASN A 53 26.29 -4.40 20.35
C ASN A 53 26.91 -3.49 19.25
N GLY A 54 26.08 -2.70 18.56
CA GLY A 54 26.52 -1.75 17.53
C GLY A 54 26.80 -2.35 16.16
N ARG A 55 26.47 -3.62 15.92
CA ARG A 55 26.69 -4.28 14.62
C ARG A 55 25.59 -3.90 13.62
N GLU A 56 25.74 -2.73 12.98
CA GLU A 56 24.75 -2.15 12.06
C GLU A 56 24.40 -3.11 10.89
N SER A 57 25.38 -3.75 10.27
CA SER A 57 25.14 -4.66 9.14
C SER A 57 24.33 -5.90 9.54
N LEU A 58 24.54 -6.42 10.76
CA LEU A 58 23.75 -7.53 11.28
C LEU A 58 22.32 -7.09 11.61
N ALA A 59 22.16 -5.92 12.21
CA ALA A 59 20.84 -5.34 12.50
C ALA A 59 20.06 -5.11 11.20
N ALA A 60 20.70 -4.55 10.17
CA ALA A 60 20.14 -4.38 8.85
C ALA A 60 19.70 -5.72 8.23
N ALA A 61 20.55 -6.74 8.27
CA ALA A 61 20.24 -8.06 7.73
C ALA A 61 19.06 -8.72 8.45
N VAL A 62 19.06 -8.72 9.79
CA VAL A 62 17.97 -9.29 10.60
C VAL A 62 16.65 -8.59 10.34
N LEU A 63 16.64 -7.25 10.29
CA LEU A 63 15.42 -6.49 10.06
C LEU A 63 14.91 -6.65 8.62
N THR A 64 15.82 -6.71 7.64
CA THR A 64 15.44 -6.99 6.24
C THR A 64 14.87 -8.40 6.09
N LEU A 65 15.48 -9.40 6.74
CA LEU A 65 14.93 -10.76 6.77
C LEU A 65 13.56 -10.79 7.44
N GLY A 66 13.37 -10.02 8.52
CA GLY A 66 12.08 -9.84 9.17
C GLY A 66 11.02 -9.28 8.21
N TRP A 67 11.34 -8.26 7.42
CA TRP A 67 10.47 -7.72 6.38
C TRP A 67 10.18 -8.76 5.29
N MET A 68 11.19 -9.50 4.86
CA MET A 68 11.03 -10.55 3.85
C MET A 68 10.07 -11.63 4.32
N LEU A 69 10.22 -12.10 5.55
CA LEU A 69 9.33 -13.08 6.15
C LEU A 69 7.91 -12.53 6.36
N LEU A 70 7.78 -11.28 6.82
CA LEU A 70 6.50 -10.63 7.04
C LEU A 70 5.68 -10.51 5.74
N VAL A 71 6.35 -10.27 4.61
CA VAL A 71 5.71 -10.15 3.29
C VAL A 71 5.54 -11.53 2.64
N ALA A 72 6.59 -12.37 2.66
CA ALA A 72 6.57 -13.66 1.98
C ALA A 72 5.63 -14.66 2.66
N ALA A 73 5.59 -14.72 4.00
CA ALA A 73 4.78 -15.71 4.70
C ALA A 73 3.28 -15.61 4.39
N PRO A 74 2.62 -14.44 4.45
CA PRO A 74 1.22 -14.34 4.06
C PRO A 74 0.98 -14.59 2.57
N LEU A 75 1.89 -14.19 1.69
CA LEU A 75 1.76 -14.45 0.24
C LEU A 75 1.85 -15.93 -0.07
N VAL A 76 2.80 -16.65 0.56
CA VAL A 76 2.95 -18.10 0.42
C VAL A 76 1.72 -18.82 0.99
N TRP A 77 1.26 -18.42 2.18
CA TRP A 77 0.06 -18.98 2.80
C TRP A 77 -1.18 -18.75 1.92
N LEU A 78 -1.35 -17.54 1.39
CA LEU A 78 -2.46 -17.21 0.49
C LEU A 78 -2.37 -18.02 -0.81
N GLY A 79 -1.16 -18.20 -1.35
CA GLY A 79 -0.93 -18.98 -2.57
C GLY A 79 -1.34 -20.44 -2.42
N PHE A 80 -0.97 -21.09 -1.31
CA PHE A 80 -1.36 -22.48 -1.02
C PHE A 80 -2.88 -22.59 -0.81
N ASN A 81 -3.47 -21.72 0.00
CA ASN A 81 -4.91 -21.74 0.24
C ASN A 81 -5.72 -21.45 -1.04
N LEU A 82 -5.27 -20.50 -1.86
CA LEU A 82 -5.95 -20.18 -3.12
C LEU A 82 -5.88 -21.36 -4.11
N ALA A 83 -4.75 -22.06 -4.18
CA ALA A 83 -4.60 -23.23 -5.06
C ALA A 83 -5.57 -24.36 -4.69
N ASP A 84 -5.77 -24.62 -3.40
CA ASP A 84 -6.73 -25.61 -2.90
C ASP A 84 -8.17 -25.19 -3.22
N HIS A 85 -8.53 -23.94 -2.95
CA HIS A 85 -9.88 -23.42 -3.23
C HIS A 85 -10.20 -23.31 -4.73
N VAL A 86 -9.20 -23.09 -5.58
CA VAL A 86 -9.40 -23.15 -7.05
C VAL A 86 -9.69 -24.60 -7.49
N ARG A 87 -9.05 -25.60 -6.88
CA ARG A 87 -9.37 -27.02 -7.14
C ARG A 87 -10.79 -27.36 -6.68
N ASP A 88 -11.17 -26.94 -5.48
CA ASP A 88 -12.52 -27.14 -4.94
C ASP A 88 -13.59 -26.45 -5.80
N ALA A 89 -13.34 -25.21 -6.23
CA ALA A 89 -14.22 -24.49 -7.14
C ALA A 89 -14.36 -25.16 -8.50
N THR A 90 -13.26 -25.70 -9.04
CA THR A 90 -13.32 -26.46 -10.32
C THR A 90 -14.01 -27.80 -10.17
N ALA A 91 -13.86 -28.48 -9.02
CA ALA A 91 -14.61 -29.69 -8.70
C ALA A 91 -16.09 -29.37 -8.55
N PHE A 92 -16.45 -28.37 -7.78
CA PHE A 92 -17.84 -27.90 -7.62
C PHE A 92 -18.50 -27.56 -8.97
N ILE A 93 -17.81 -26.85 -9.87
CA ILE A 93 -18.33 -26.55 -11.21
C ILE A 93 -18.59 -27.84 -12.01
N LYS A 94 -17.72 -28.84 -11.89
CA LYS A 94 -17.89 -30.14 -12.54
C LYS A 94 -19.07 -30.90 -11.94
N ASP A 95 -19.20 -30.92 -10.62
CA ASP A 95 -20.30 -31.59 -9.92
C ASP A 95 -21.65 -30.96 -10.30
N VAL A 96 -21.73 -29.63 -10.32
CA VAL A 96 -22.92 -28.88 -10.79
C VAL A 96 -23.23 -29.15 -12.28
N GLN A 97 -22.21 -29.43 -13.11
CA GLN A 97 -22.43 -29.81 -14.51
C GLN A 97 -22.99 -31.21 -14.68
N VAL A 98 -22.69 -32.14 -13.76
CA VAL A 98 -23.10 -33.55 -13.83
C VAL A 98 -24.38 -33.79 -13.06
N ASP A 99 -24.48 -33.28 -11.84
CA ASP A 99 -25.53 -33.62 -10.86
C ASP A 99 -26.57 -32.50 -10.68
N GLY A 100 -26.39 -31.33 -11.34
CA GLY A 100 -27.22 -30.16 -11.13
C GLY A 100 -26.79 -29.32 -9.93
N LEU A 101 -27.57 -28.27 -9.64
CA LEU A 101 -27.33 -27.45 -8.44
C LEU A 101 -27.75 -28.25 -7.19
N PRO A 102 -26.99 -28.18 -6.09
CA PRO A 102 -27.43 -28.77 -4.83
C PRO A 102 -28.76 -28.17 -4.38
N GLU A 103 -29.55 -28.93 -3.60
CA GLU A 103 -30.82 -28.44 -3.06
C GLU A 103 -30.70 -27.05 -2.44
N ALA A 104 -31.76 -26.23 -2.61
CA ALA A 104 -31.75 -24.89 -2.06
C ALA A 104 -31.44 -24.90 -0.56
N PRO A 105 -30.43 -24.18 -0.08
CA PRO A 105 -30.11 -24.17 1.35
C PRO A 105 -31.33 -23.81 2.19
N ALA A 106 -31.60 -24.56 3.25
CA ALA A 106 -32.80 -24.39 4.09
C ALA A 106 -33.00 -22.94 4.65
N TRP A 107 -31.89 -22.20 4.79
CA TRP A 107 -31.93 -20.80 5.20
C TRP A 107 -32.56 -19.85 4.17
N LEU A 108 -32.49 -20.21 2.87
CA LEU A 108 -33.11 -19.39 1.81
C LEU A 108 -34.62 -19.31 2.01
N GLY A 109 -35.23 -20.42 2.40
CA GLY A 109 -36.67 -20.49 2.76
C GLY A 109 -37.03 -19.82 4.06
N ALA A 110 -36.08 -19.67 4.99
CA ALA A 110 -36.29 -19.05 6.29
C ALA A 110 -36.25 -17.49 6.27
N LEU A 111 -35.95 -16.87 5.15
CA LEU A 111 -35.91 -15.40 5.04
C LEU A 111 -37.33 -14.81 5.03
N PRO A 112 -37.71 -13.92 5.98
CA PRO A 112 -39.01 -13.30 5.98
C PRO A 112 -39.22 -12.43 4.74
N PHE A 113 -40.40 -12.51 4.12
CA PHE A 113 -40.87 -11.77 2.96
C PHE A 113 -40.26 -12.14 1.57
N VAL A 114 -39.10 -12.77 1.51
CA VAL A 114 -38.41 -13.06 0.22
C VAL A 114 -38.01 -14.54 0.07
N GLY A 115 -38.09 -15.35 1.11
CA GLY A 115 -37.59 -16.73 1.12
C GLY A 115 -38.22 -17.60 0.04
N GLU A 116 -39.54 -17.65 -0.08
CA GLU A 116 -40.22 -18.43 -1.08
C GLU A 116 -39.88 -18.01 -2.53
N ARG A 117 -39.72 -16.71 -2.77
CA ARG A 117 -39.29 -16.19 -4.09
C ARG A 117 -37.86 -16.59 -4.42
N LEU A 118 -36.96 -16.58 -3.42
CA LEU A 118 -35.57 -16.97 -3.61
C LEU A 118 -35.43 -18.49 -3.82
N VAL A 119 -36.20 -19.31 -3.09
CA VAL A 119 -36.27 -20.77 -3.35
C VAL A 119 -36.86 -21.06 -4.72
N GLY A 120 -37.92 -20.35 -5.12
CA GLY A 120 -38.49 -20.44 -6.47
C GLY A 120 -37.50 -20.07 -7.56
N LEU A 121 -36.73 -19.00 -7.37
CA LEU A 121 -35.62 -18.60 -8.25
C LEU A 121 -34.51 -19.66 -8.27
N TRP A 122 -34.14 -20.20 -7.13
CA TRP A 122 -33.12 -21.27 -7.02
C TRP A 122 -33.53 -22.50 -7.81
N ASN A 123 -34.76 -22.99 -7.64
CA ASN A 123 -35.27 -24.14 -8.34
C ASN A 123 -35.50 -23.87 -9.87
N SER A 124 -35.81 -22.63 -10.24
CA SER A 124 -35.88 -22.25 -11.67
C SER A 124 -34.45 -22.18 -12.28
N ILE A 125 -33.45 -21.83 -11.50
CA ILE A 125 -32.05 -21.88 -11.88
C ILE A 125 -31.60 -23.34 -12.05
N ASP A 126 -32.02 -24.26 -11.20
CA ASP A 126 -31.70 -25.68 -11.31
C ASP A 126 -32.25 -26.29 -12.59
N GLN A 127 -33.50 -25.99 -12.95
CA GLN A 127 -34.10 -26.44 -14.21
C GLN A 127 -33.42 -25.83 -15.47
N GLN A 128 -32.79 -24.67 -15.35
CA GLN A 128 -32.05 -23.99 -16.40
C GLN A 128 -30.52 -24.02 -16.16
N GLY A 129 -30.06 -24.80 -15.18
CA GLY A 129 -28.66 -24.78 -14.71
C GLY A 129 -27.63 -24.97 -15.82
N ALA A 130 -27.89 -25.88 -16.74
CA ALA A 130 -27.04 -26.06 -17.92
C ALA A 130 -27.00 -24.80 -18.82
N ALA A 131 -28.11 -24.06 -18.98
CA ALA A 131 -28.14 -22.82 -19.75
C ALA A 131 -27.42 -21.67 -19.02
N LEU A 132 -27.52 -21.62 -17.69
CA LEU A 132 -26.82 -20.62 -16.86
C LEU A 132 -25.32 -20.87 -16.82
N ILE A 133 -24.88 -22.13 -16.75
CA ILE A 133 -23.45 -22.47 -16.84
C ILE A 133 -22.91 -22.12 -18.23
N VAL A 134 -23.68 -22.36 -19.28
CA VAL A 134 -23.35 -21.95 -20.65
C VAL A 134 -23.31 -20.41 -20.77
N ALA A 135 -24.23 -19.71 -20.12
CA ALA A 135 -24.25 -18.24 -20.07
C ALA A 135 -23.13 -17.66 -19.19
N ALA A 136 -22.72 -18.36 -18.10
CA ALA A 136 -21.62 -17.97 -17.24
C ALA A 136 -20.23 -18.30 -17.83
N LYS A 137 -20.14 -19.28 -18.74
CA LYS A 137 -18.89 -19.70 -19.38
C LYS A 137 -18.08 -18.56 -20.02
N PRO A 138 -18.67 -17.60 -20.76
CA PRO A 138 -17.94 -16.46 -21.27
C PRO A 138 -17.44 -15.54 -20.15
N TYR A 139 -18.19 -15.38 -19.05
CA TYR A 139 -17.75 -14.58 -17.89
C TYR A 139 -16.62 -15.27 -17.12
N LEU A 140 -16.66 -16.58 -16.94
CA LEU A 140 -15.58 -17.37 -16.36
C LEU A 140 -14.32 -17.30 -17.23
N GLY A 141 -14.48 -17.36 -18.56
CA GLY A 141 -13.40 -17.14 -19.51
C GLY A 141 -12.83 -15.71 -19.43
N GLN A 142 -13.67 -14.71 -19.29
CA GLN A 142 -13.25 -13.32 -19.09
C GLN A 142 -12.51 -13.14 -17.76
N VAL A 143 -12.99 -13.71 -16.67
CA VAL A 143 -12.30 -13.70 -15.36
C VAL A 143 -10.97 -14.43 -15.45
N GLY A 144 -10.92 -15.61 -16.09
CA GLY A 144 -9.68 -16.34 -16.33
C GLY A 144 -8.69 -15.53 -17.16
N ASN A 145 -9.12 -14.94 -18.26
CA ASN A 145 -8.30 -14.08 -19.10
C ASN A 145 -7.88 -12.79 -18.35
N TRP A 146 -8.75 -12.22 -17.54
CA TRP A 146 -8.44 -11.06 -16.71
C TRP A 146 -7.38 -11.41 -15.66
N LEU A 147 -7.52 -12.57 -14.99
CA LEU A 147 -6.51 -13.07 -14.04
C LEU A 147 -5.18 -13.34 -14.73
N LEU A 148 -5.18 -13.97 -15.91
CA LEU A 148 -3.97 -14.20 -16.70
C LEU A 148 -3.35 -12.89 -17.17
N ALA A 149 -4.13 -11.95 -17.65
CA ALA A 149 -3.64 -10.62 -18.05
C ALA A 149 -3.07 -9.83 -16.86
N ARG A 150 -3.62 -10.03 -15.65
CA ARG A 150 -3.14 -9.39 -14.42
C ARG A 150 -2.03 -10.16 -13.71
N SER A 151 -1.82 -11.42 -14.02
CA SER A 151 -0.76 -12.24 -13.40
C SER A 151 0.63 -11.64 -13.63
N ALA A 152 0.90 -11.09 -14.80
CA ALA A 152 2.15 -10.38 -15.10
C ALA A 152 2.29 -9.11 -14.23
N GLN A 153 1.21 -8.39 -13.97
CA GLN A 153 1.19 -7.20 -13.09
C GLN A 153 1.39 -7.60 -11.62
N ILE A 154 0.77 -8.70 -11.18
CA ILE A 154 0.97 -9.25 -9.83
C ILE A 154 2.41 -9.73 -9.68
N GLY A 155 2.95 -10.46 -10.67
CA GLY A 155 4.35 -10.87 -10.69
C GLY A 155 5.32 -9.70 -10.67
N GLY A 156 5.03 -8.64 -11.43
CA GLY A 156 5.76 -7.38 -11.39
C GLY A 156 5.72 -6.72 -10.02
N GLY A 157 4.56 -6.67 -9.38
CA GLY A 157 4.40 -6.14 -8.02
C GLY A 157 5.18 -6.94 -6.96
N ILE A 158 5.19 -8.26 -7.06
CA ILE A 158 6.00 -9.12 -6.16
C ILE A 158 7.49 -8.87 -6.36
N LEU A 159 7.94 -8.75 -7.61
CA LEU A 159 9.33 -8.42 -7.94
C LEU A 159 9.70 -7.04 -7.38
N GLU A 160 8.84 -6.05 -7.56
CA GLU A 160 9.02 -4.69 -7.04
C GLU A 160 9.13 -4.68 -5.51
N LEU A 161 8.23 -5.40 -4.79
CA LEU A 161 8.30 -5.55 -3.35
C LEU A 161 9.60 -6.24 -2.91
N THR A 162 10.01 -7.29 -3.60
CA THR A 162 11.26 -8.00 -3.32
C THR A 162 12.46 -7.08 -3.48
N LEU A 163 12.52 -6.33 -4.58
CA LEU A 163 13.56 -5.33 -4.83
C LEU A 163 13.53 -4.21 -3.78
N SER A 164 12.34 -3.76 -3.37
CA SER A 164 12.19 -2.77 -2.31
C SER A 164 12.81 -3.26 -1.00
N ILE A 165 12.55 -4.52 -0.62
CA ILE A 165 13.13 -5.13 0.59
C ILE A 165 14.66 -5.25 0.47
N VAL A 166 15.19 -5.57 -0.70
CA VAL A 166 16.65 -5.56 -0.93
C VAL A 166 17.21 -4.15 -0.77
N PHE A 167 16.54 -3.13 -1.32
CA PHE A 167 16.97 -1.74 -1.13
C PHE A 167 16.87 -1.27 0.31
N VAL A 168 15.91 -1.76 1.11
CA VAL A 168 15.83 -1.50 2.56
C VAL A 168 17.14 -1.86 3.26
N PHE A 169 17.73 -3.01 2.93
CA PHE A 169 19.02 -3.42 3.51
C PHE A 169 20.12 -2.38 3.23
N PHE A 170 20.23 -1.91 1.99
CA PHE A 170 21.22 -0.90 1.63
C PHE A 170 20.94 0.44 2.30
N PHE A 171 19.67 0.86 2.41
CA PHE A 171 19.31 2.08 3.12
C PHE A 171 19.62 2.01 4.61
N TYR A 172 19.44 0.87 5.27
CA TYR A 172 19.84 0.70 6.66
C TYR A 172 21.36 0.78 6.84
N ARG A 173 22.10 0.14 5.95
CA ARG A 173 23.55 0.04 6.03
C ARG A 173 24.25 1.34 5.62
N ASP A 174 23.84 1.91 4.49
CA ASP A 174 24.56 3.01 3.85
C ASP A 174 23.77 4.34 3.93
N GLY A 175 22.57 4.33 4.50
CA GLY A 175 21.68 5.50 4.61
C GLY A 175 22.32 6.73 5.26
N PRO A 176 23.03 6.62 6.38
CA PRO A 176 23.73 7.75 6.97
C PRO A 176 24.76 8.38 6.05
N ARG A 177 25.50 7.57 5.27
CA ARG A 177 26.47 8.06 4.28
C ARG A 177 25.79 8.77 3.13
N LEU A 178 24.67 8.19 2.64
CA LEU A 178 23.87 8.79 1.57
C LEU A 178 23.26 10.12 2.02
N ALA A 179 22.73 10.20 3.23
CA ALA A 179 22.19 11.43 3.82
C ALA A 179 23.27 12.51 3.92
N MET A 180 24.48 12.19 4.38
CA MET A 180 25.61 13.13 4.43
C MET A 180 26.05 13.58 3.03
N PHE A 181 26.00 12.70 2.04
CA PHE A 181 26.32 13.07 0.65
C PHE A 181 25.31 14.05 0.10
N VAL A 182 24.02 13.77 0.27
CA VAL A 182 22.92 14.66 -0.16
C VAL A 182 23.01 16.01 0.55
N HIS A 183 23.29 16.01 1.86
CA HIS A 183 23.45 17.24 2.64
C HIS A 183 24.57 18.11 2.07
N ARG A 184 25.77 17.58 1.86
CA ARG A 184 26.90 18.32 1.27
C ARG A 184 26.63 18.82 -0.13
N LEU A 185 25.90 18.03 -0.95
CA LEU A 185 25.52 18.44 -2.28
C LEU A 185 24.58 19.64 -2.25
N LEU A 186 23.55 19.58 -1.40
CA LEU A 186 22.59 20.68 -1.23
C LEU A 186 23.24 21.92 -0.62
N GLU A 187 24.15 21.79 0.35
CA GLU A 187 24.92 22.91 0.88
C GLU A 187 25.71 23.65 -0.22
N ARG A 188 26.29 22.89 -1.18
CA ARG A 188 27.00 23.52 -2.31
C ARG A 188 26.07 24.23 -3.28
N LEU A 189 24.81 23.79 -3.42
CA LEU A 189 23.85 24.33 -4.38
C LEU A 189 23.07 25.52 -3.82
N ILE A 190 22.63 25.46 -2.57
CA ILE A 190 21.71 26.42 -1.95
C ILE A 190 22.26 27.06 -0.65
N GLY A 191 23.51 26.74 -0.26
CA GLY A 191 24.18 27.31 0.90
C GLY A 191 23.54 26.91 2.23
N ASP A 192 23.56 27.84 3.20
CA ASP A 192 23.12 27.63 4.58
C ASP A 192 21.64 27.21 4.73
N ARG A 193 20.83 27.38 3.70
CA ARG A 193 19.43 26.97 3.70
C ARG A 193 19.23 25.46 3.47
N ALA A 194 20.27 24.72 3.09
CA ALA A 194 20.19 23.29 2.82
C ALA A 194 19.63 22.50 4.01
N GLY A 195 20.12 22.78 5.22
CA GLY A 195 19.66 22.15 6.46
C GLY A 195 18.15 22.31 6.66
N TYR A 196 17.63 23.52 6.50
CA TYR A 196 16.21 23.83 6.63
C TYR A 196 15.33 23.01 5.65
N TYR A 197 15.71 22.95 4.37
CA TYR A 197 14.91 22.20 3.38
C TYR A 197 15.01 20.68 3.59
N ILE A 198 16.16 20.18 4.01
CA ILE A 198 16.31 18.75 4.36
C ILE A 198 15.39 18.40 5.53
N GLU A 199 15.40 19.21 6.60
CA GLU A 199 14.51 18.99 7.75
C GLU A 199 13.02 19.09 7.37
N LEU A 200 12.66 20.05 6.51
CA LEU A 200 11.31 20.21 6.00
C LEU A 200 10.84 18.95 5.23
N VAL A 201 11.67 18.48 4.29
CA VAL A 201 11.39 17.26 3.51
C VAL A 201 11.31 16.05 4.42
N ALA A 202 12.34 15.83 5.25
CA ALA A 202 12.37 14.69 6.17
C ALA A 202 11.19 14.70 7.13
N GLY A 203 10.87 15.84 7.72
CA GLY A 203 9.72 16.00 8.62
C GLY A 203 8.39 15.76 7.92
N THR A 204 8.24 16.18 6.66
CA THR A 204 7.02 15.95 5.88
C THR A 204 6.86 14.46 5.54
N VAL A 205 7.92 13.83 5.03
CA VAL A 205 7.92 12.37 4.77
C VAL A 205 7.62 11.60 6.06
N GLN A 206 8.24 11.97 7.19
CA GLN A 206 7.98 11.31 8.48
C GLN A 206 6.51 11.41 8.89
N ARG A 207 5.87 12.56 8.72
CA ARG A 207 4.44 12.72 9.06
C ARG A 207 3.56 11.83 8.18
N VAL A 208 3.82 11.80 6.87
CA VAL A 208 3.06 10.95 5.94
C VAL A 208 3.27 9.47 6.28
N VAL A 209 4.52 9.06 6.49
CA VAL A 209 4.87 7.68 6.87
C VAL A 209 4.18 7.28 8.18
N ASN A 210 4.28 8.11 9.22
CA ASN A 210 3.64 7.85 10.51
C ASN A 210 2.11 7.81 10.38
N GLY A 211 1.53 8.67 9.53
CA GLY A 211 0.11 8.67 9.21
C GLY A 211 -0.34 7.36 8.56
N VAL A 212 0.36 6.94 7.52
CA VAL A 212 0.04 5.71 6.77
C VAL A 212 0.23 4.47 7.65
N ILE A 213 1.37 4.34 8.34
CA ILE A 213 1.65 3.17 9.19
C ILE A 213 0.75 3.16 10.42
N GLY A 214 0.52 4.32 11.05
CA GLY A 214 -0.38 4.43 12.19
C GLY A 214 -1.82 4.03 11.83
N THR A 215 -2.29 4.47 10.67
CA THR A 215 -3.60 4.07 10.15
C THR A 215 -3.65 2.58 9.83
N ALA A 216 -2.63 2.04 9.16
CA ALA A 216 -2.54 0.61 8.84
C ALA A 216 -2.52 -0.26 10.11
N ALA A 217 -1.77 0.14 11.14
CA ALA A 217 -1.75 -0.56 12.42
C ALA A 217 -3.11 -0.52 13.12
N ALA A 218 -3.77 0.63 13.15
CA ALA A 218 -5.12 0.76 13.73
C ALA A 218 -6.12 -0.14 12.98
N GLN A 219 -6.11 -0.13 11.65
CA GLN A 219 -6.96 -0.99 10.82
C GLN A 219 -6.69 -2.48 11.05
N ALA A 220 -5.42 -2.88 11.15
CA ALA A 220 -5.06 -4.26 11.45
C ALA A 220 -5.57 -4.74 12.81
N ILE A 221 -5.43 -3.91 13.84
CA ILE A 221 -5.94 -4.21 15.19
C ILE A 221 -7.47 -4.32 15.18
N LEU A 222 -8.16 -3.36 14.55
CA LEU A 222 -9.61 -3.37 14.44
C LEU A 222 -10.12 -4.55 13.60
N ALA A 223 -9.40 -4.91 12.53
CA ALA A 223 -9.71 -6.08 11.74
C ALA A 223 -9.50 -7.37 12.53
N LEU A 224 -8.38 -7.50 13.25
CA LEU A 224 -8.12 -8.63 14.13
C LEU A 224 -9.24 -8.81 15.17
N ILE A 225 -9.65 -7.73 15.84
CA ILE A 225 -10.76 -7.75 16.80
C ILE A 225 -12.05 -8.21 16.11
N GLY A 226 -12.39 -7.66 14.96
CA GLY A 226 -13.58 -8.05 14.19
C GLY A 226 -13.54 -9.54 13.77
N PHE A 227 -12.41 -10.04 13.29
CA PHE A 227 -12.24 -11.44 12.91
C PHE A 227 -12.31 -12.40 14.11
N LEU A 228 -11.74 -12.00 15.26
CA LEU A 228 -11.83 -12.81 16.50
C LEU A 228 -13.26 -12.89 17.00
N ILE A 229 -14.01 -11.78 17.04
CA ILE A 229 -15.42 -11.75 17.47
C ILE A 229 -16.27 -12.58 16.50
N ALA A 230 -16.02 -12.47 15.20
CA ALA A 230 -16.76 -13.19 14.18
C ALA A 230 -16.35 -14.70 14.07
N GLY A 231 -15.36 -15.17 14.84
CA GLY A 231 -14.90 -16.55 14.81
C GLY A 231 -14.21 -16.95 13.50
N VAL A 232 -13.63 -15.99 12.77
CA VAL A 232 -12.93 -16.29 11.51
C VAL A 232 -11.62 -17.01 11.80
N PRO A 233 -11.38 -18.21 11.22
CA PRO A 233 -10.12 -18.93 11.41
C PRO A 233 -8.95 -18.14 10.82
N GLY A 234 -7.81 -18.20 11.51
CA GLY A 234 -6.62 -17.48 11.07
C GLY A 234 -6.71 -15.96 11.27
N ALA A 235 -7.56 -15.47 12.18
CA ALA A 235 -7.77 -14.05 12.46
C ALA A 235 -6.46 -13.25 12.61
N LEU A 236 -5.45 -13.82 13.25
CA LEU A 236 -4.14 -13.17 13.39
C LEU A 236 -3.45 -12.96 12.03
N VAL A 237 -3.46 -14.01 11.19
CA VAL A 237 -2.87 -13.92 9.83
C VAL A 237 -3.63 -12.89 8.99
N LEU A 238 -4.97 -12.92 9.03
CA LEU A 238 -5.81 -11.95 8.32
C LEU A 238 -5.60 -10.53 8.84
N GLY A 239 -5.35 -10.35 10.13
CA GLY A 239 -4.96 -9.07 10.72
C GLY A 239 -3.63 -8.55 10.16
N ILE A 240 -2.62 -9.42 10.06
CA ILE A 240 -1.32 -9.09 9.43
C ILE A 240 -1.49 -8.76 7.94
N VAL A 241 -2.27 -9.57 7.22
CA VAL A 241 -2.59 -9.30 5.81
C VAL A 241 -3.32 -7.96 5.67
N THR A 242 -4.26 -7.65 6.58
CA THR A 242 -4.91 -6.34 6.61
C THR A 242 -3.91 -5.22 6.82
N PHE A 243 -2.93 -5.36 7.72
CA PHE A 243 -1.87 -4.37 7.90
C PHE A 243 -1.12 -4.10 6.60
N LEU A 244 -0.65 -5.15 5.93
CA LEU A 244 0.10 -5.03 4.68
C LEU A 244 -0.74 -4.40 3.56
N LEU A 245 -1.99 -4.84 3.41
CA LEU A 245 -2.88 -4.31 2.40
C LEU A 245 -3.38 -2.89 2.72
N SER A 246 -3.46 -2.50 4.00
CA SER A 246 -3.80 -1.12 4.41
C SER A 246 -2.77 -0.08 3.97
N LEU A 247 -1.58 -0.50 3.58
CA LEU A 247 -0.60 0.37 2.95
C LEU A 247 -1.04 0.77 1.54
N ILE A 248 -1.94 0.03 0.91
CA ILE A 248 -2.47 0.26 -0.44
C ILE A 248 -3.90 0.83 -0.31
N PRO A 249 -4.30 1.84 -1.12
CA PRO A 249 -5.67 2.34 -1.13
C PRO A 249 -6.68 1.22 -1.40
N MET A 250 -7.77 1.18 -0.66
CA MET A 250 -8.80 0.14 -0.73
C MET A 250 -8.31 -1.29 -0.40
N GLY A 251 -7.15 -1.43 0.23
CA GLY A 251 -6.60 -2.73 0.61
C GLY A 251 -7.42 -3.51 1.64
N PRO A 252 -7.87 -2.94 2.76
CA PRO A 252 -8.62 -3.64 3.79
C PRO A 252 -9.89 -4.35 3.30
N PRO A 253 -10.71 -3.78 2.40
CA PRO A 253 -11.84 -4.48 1.78
C PRO A 253 -11.49 -5.81 1.13
N LEU A 254 -10.28 -5.95 0.59
CA LEU A 254 -9.83 -7.21 -0.03
C LEU A 254 -9.65 -8.35 0.99
N VAL A 255 -9.64 -8.03 2.29
CA VAL A 255 -9.54 -9.04 3.36
C VAL A 255 -10.89 -9.28 4.02
N TRP A 256 -11.58 -8.22 4.49
CA TRP A 256 -12.82 -8.41 5.24
C TRP A 256 -14.01 -8.80 4.36
N ILE A 257 -14.06 -8.39 3.07
CA ILE A 257 -15.16 -8.81 2.18
C ILE A 257 -15.16 -10.33 1.94
N PRO A 258 -14.02 -10.98 1.53
CA PRO A 258 -13.97 -12.43 1.42
C PRO A 258 -14.26 -13.15 2.73
N ALA A 259 -13.77 -12.64 3.88
CA ALA A 259 -14.05 -13.22 5.18
C ALA A 259 -15.54 -13.16 5.52
N THR A 260 -16.22 -12.05 5.22
CA THR A 260 -17.67 -11.88 5.37
C THR A 260 -18.44 -12.86 4.48
N ALA A 261 -18.05 -12.98 3.21
CA ALA A 261 -18.65 -13.93 2.28
C ALA A 261 -18.48 -15.38 2.72
N TRP A 262 -17.32 -15.73 3.28
CA TRP A 262 -17.04 -17.06 3.81
C TRP A 262 -17.93 -17.39 5.04
N LEU A 263 -18.14 -16.45 5.97
CA LEU A 263 -19.08 -16.62 7.09
C LEU A 263 -20.51 -16.84 6.59
N ALA A 264 -20.95 -16.05 5.62
CA ALA A 264 -22.27 -16.22 5.00
C ALA A 264 -22.41 -17.60 4.35
N TRP A 265 -21.38 -18.09 3.67
CA TRP A 265 -21.39 -19.42 3.07
C TRP A 265 -21.47 -20.53 4.13
N LYS A 266 -20.85 -20.35 5.29
CA LYS A 266 -20.95 -21.29 6.43
C LYS A 266 -22.32 -21.27 7.13
N GLY A 267 -23.21 -20.35 6.75
CA GLY A 267 -24.50 -20.19 7.42
C GLY A 267 -24.47 -19.30 8.67
N GLU A 268 -23.31 -18.72 8.99
CA GLU A 268 -23.12 -17.81 10.13
C GLU A 268 -23.55 -16.36 9.77
N TYR A 269 -24.82 -16.21 9.38
CA TYR A 269 -25.35 -14.94 8.83
C TYR A 269 -25.22 -13.76 9.81
N GLY A 270 -25.47 -14.02 11.12
CA GLY A 270 -25.34 -12.98 12.14
C GLY A 270 -23.92 -12.40 12.20
N MET A 271 -22.92 -13.27 12.16
CA MET A 271 -21.50 -12.87 12.17
C MET A 271 -21.07 -12.29 10.82
N ALA A 272 -21.62 -12.77 9.70
CA ALA A 272 -21.40 -12.17 8.39
C ALA A 272 -21.90 -10.73 8.32
N VAL A 273 -23.13 -10.45 8.79
CA VAL A 273 -23.68 -9.09 8.86
C VAL A 273 -22.87 -8.22 9.81
N PHE A 274 -22.51 -8.75 10.98
CA PHE A 274 -21.62 -8.05 11.92
C PHE A 274 -20.31 -7.65 11.27
N LEU A 275 -19.61 -8.61 10.64
CA LEU A 275 -18.30 -8.35 10.02
C LEU A 275 -18.40 -7.41 8.83
N GLY A 276 -19.48 -7.48 8.04
CA GLY A 276 -19.76 -6.57 6.93
C GLY A 276 -19.94 -5.12 7.40
N ILE A 277 -20.74 -4.91 8.46
CA ILE A 277 -20.93 -3.60 9.08
C ILE A 277 -19.62 -3.10 9.70
N TRP A 278 -18.96 -3.94 10.49
CA TRP A 278 -17.67 -3.64 11.12
C TRP A 278 -16.60 -3.28 10.08
N GLY A 279 -16.48 -4.07 9.01
CA GLY A 279 -15.55 -3.83 7.91
C GLY A 279 -15.77 -2.51 7.19
N THR A 280 -17.03 -2.20 6.91
CA THR A 280 -17.42 -0.99 6.18
C THR A 280 -17.22 0.26 7.02
N PHE A 281 -17.75 0.29 8.24
CA PHE A 281 -17.80 1.52 9.05
C PHE A 281 -16.57 1.67 9.95
N ILE A 282 -16.08 0.59 10.54
CA ILE A 282 -14.96 0.66 11.48
C ILE A 282 -13.63 0.51 10.74
N ILE A 283 -13.39 -0.62 10.04
CA ILE A 283 -12.09 -0.85 9.40
C ILE A 283 -11.85 0.16 8.28
N SER A 284 -12.81 0.32 7.36
CA SER A 284 -12.66 1.26 6.23
C SER A 284 -12.86 2.71 6.64
N GLY A 285 -13.65 2.98 7.69
CA GLY A 285 -13.88 4.33 8.23
C GLY A 285 -12.62 4.98 8.82
N VAL A 286 -11.71 4.18 9.37
CA VAL A 286 -10.42 4.67 9.93
C VAL A 286 -9.60 5.40 8.87
N ASP A 287 -9.59 4.92 7.63
CA ASP A 287 -8.85 5.56 6.53
C ASP A 287 -9.31 7.00 6.26
N ASN A 288 -10.61 7.24 6.37
CA ASN A 288 -11.20 8.54 6.06
C ASN A 288 -11.00 9.59 7.17
N VAL A 289 -10.79 9.14 8.41
CA VAL A 289 -10.68 10.05 9.58
C VAL A 289 -9.24 10.11 10.09
N LEU A 290 -8.63 8.96 10.34
CA LEU A 290 -7.35 8.90 11.05
C LEU A 290 -6.18 9.31 10.16
N LYS A 291 -6.21 8.96 8.87
CA LYS A 291 -5.14 9.27 7.92
C LYS A 291 -4.93 10.78 7.73
N PRO A 292 -5.95 11.59 7.38
CA PRO A 292 -5.81 13.04 7.32
C PRO A 292 -5.42 13.67 8.64
N TYR A 293 -5.98 13.15 9.75
CA TYR A 293 -5.69 13.65 11.10
C TYR A 293 -4.22 13.43 11.51
N LEU A 294 -3.66 12.25 11.25
CA LEU A 294 -2.27 11.94 11.57
C LEU A 294 -1.28 12.71 10.68
N ILE A 295 -1.60 12.90 9.40
CA ILE A 295 -0.75 13.64 8.45
C ILE A 295 -0.73 15.14 8.80
N SER A 296 -1.85 15.70 9.23
CA SER A 296 -1.96 17.14 9.57
C SER A 296 -1.33 17.51 10.90
N ARG A 297 -1.12 16.56 11.81
CA ARG A 297 -0.53 16.84 13.12
C ARG A 297 0.94 17.27 13.00
N GLY A 298 1.23 18.47 13.47
CA GLY A 298 2.59 18.96 13.73
C GLY A 298 3.26 19.71 12.57
N GLY A 299 2.53 20.21 11.57
CA GLY A 299 3.08 21.05 10.52
C GLY A 299 2.35 22.41 10.39
N ASN A 300 3.11 23.48 10.07
CA ASN A 300 2.54 24.81 9.74
C ASN A 300 1.91 24.85 8.34
N LEU A 301 1.70 23.70 7.70
CA LEU A 301 1.15 23.62 6.36
C LEU A 301 -0.38 23.65 6.43
N PRO A 302 -1.05 24.48 5.63
CA PRO A 302 -2.50 24.44 5.50
C PRO A 302 -2.98 23.03 5.09
N LEU A 303 -4.03 22.55 5.76
CA LEU A 303 -4.61 21.23 5.49
C LEU A 303 -4.95 21.02 4.01
N VAL A 304 -5.41 22.08 3.34
CA VAL A 304 -5.75 22.07 1.90
C VAL A 304 -4.53 21.69 1.06
N ILE A 305 -3.33 22.22 1.36
CA ILE A 305 -2.09 21.89 0.64
C ILE A 305 -1.71 20.42 0.85
N VAL A 306 -1.88 19.93 2.07
CA VAL A 306 -1.63 18.50 2.37
C VAL A 306 -2.59 17.61 1.59
N LEU A 307 -3.89 17.93 1.58
CA LEU A 307 -4.90 17.18 0.82
C LEU A 307 -4.65 17.22 -0.68
N LEU A 308 -4.37 18.41 -1.24
CA LEU A 308 -4.01 18.56 -2.66
C LEU A 308 -2.74 17.77 -2.99
N GLY A 309 -1.75 17.76 -2.09
CA GLY A 309 -0.54 16.95 -2.24
C GLY A 309 -0.85 15.45 -2.28
N VAL A 310 -1.67 14.97 -1.35
CA VAL A 310 -2.05 13.55 -1.26
C VAL A 310 -2.84 13.12 -2.51
N PHE A 311 -3.93 13.82 -2.83
CA PHE A 311 -4.79 13.43 -3.96
C PHE A 311 -4.15 13.73 -5.31
N GLY A 312 -3.55 14.91 -5.48
CA GLY A 312 -2.85 15.29 -6.71
C GLY A 312 -1.64 14.40 -6.96
N GLY A 313 -0.88 14.09 -5.90
CA GLY A 313 0.24 13.15 -5.96
C GLY A 313 -0.21 11.75 -6.38
N LEU A 314 -1.28 11.24 -5.76
CA LEU A 314 -1.85 9.92 -6.10
C LEU A 314 -2.28 9.84 -7.58
N ILE A 315 -2.90 10.89 -8.10
CA ILE A 315 -3.34 10.93 -9.50
C ILE A 315 -2.14 11.04 -10.46
N ALA A 316 -1.13 11.88 -10.13
CA ALA A 316 0.00 12.15 -11.00
C ALA A 316 1.07 11.04 -11.01
N PHE A 317 1.35 10.45 -9.85
CA PHE A 317 2.46 9.51 -9.64
C PHE A 317 1.99 8.14 -9.10
N GLY A 318 0.68 7.89 -9.05
CA GLY A 318 0.13 6.68 -8.43
C GLY A 318 0.39 6.67 -6.93
N PHE A 319 0.53 5.46 -6.35
CA PHE A 319 0.65 5.30 -4.90
C PHE A 319 1.90 5.99 -4.30
N ILE A 320 3.01 6.06 -5.02
CA ILE A 320 4.21 6.81 -4.62
C ILE A 320 3.89 8.29 -4.41
N GLY A 321 2.97 8.83 -5.20
CA GLY A 321 2.51 10.22 -5.10
C GLY A 321 1.88 10.59 -3.75
N LEU A 322 1.39 9.60 -2.98
CA LEU A 322 0.91 9.80 -1.62
C LEU A 322 1.98 10.44 -0.70
N PHE A 323 3.25 10.14 -0.96
CA PHE A 323 4.39 10.65 -0.22
C PHE A 323 5.06 11.83 -0.92
N ILE A 324 5.26 11.72 -2.23
CA ILE A 324 5.93 12.76 -3.03
C ILE A 324 5.07 14.02 -3.12
N GLY A 325 3.75 13.88 -3.32
CA GLY A 325 2.85 15.00 -3.51
C GLY A 325 2.84 16.00 -2.33
N PRO A 326 2.54 15.56 -1.10
CA PRO A 326 2.62 16.43 0.07
C PRO A 326 4.01 17.04 0.27
N THR A 327 5.07 16.27 0.02
CA THR A 327 6.44 16.73 0.18
C THR A 327 6.79 17.82 -0.83
N LEU A 328 6.44 17.66 -2.11
CA LEU A 328 6.65 18.66 -3.16
C LEU A 328 5.89 19.95 -2.86
N LEU A 329 4.61 19.83 -2.49
CA LEU A 329 3.79 21.00 -2.17
C LEU A 329 4.27 21.69 -0.89
N ALA A 330 4.77 20.96 0.10
CA ALA A 330 5.36 21.52 1.31
C ALA A 330 6.61 22.35 0.99
N VAL A 331 7.51 21.82 0.16
CA VAL A 331 8.71 22.54 -0.28
C VAL A 331 8.35 23.75 -1.11
N ALA A 332 7.45 23.61 -2.09
CA ALA A 332 6.98 24.71 -2.93
C ALA A 332 6.33 25.84 -2.10
N TYR A 333 5.47 25.48 -1.15
CA TYR A 333 4.83 26.44 -0.24
C TYR A 333 5.85 27.17 0.62
N SER A 334 6.84 26.46 1.20
CA SER A 334 7.89 27.09 1.99
C SER A 334 8.77 28.02 1.16
N LEU A 335 9.12 27.62 -0.07
CA LEU A 335 9.86 28.49 -1.00
C LEU A 335 9.10 29.78 -1.31
N LEU A 336 7.79 29.69 -1.59
CA LEU A 336 6.96 30.84 -1.87
C LEU A 336 6.80 31.76 -0.66
N THR A 337 6.60 31.21 0.54
CA THR A 337 6.48 32.00 1.77
C THR A 337 7.80 32.68 2.15
N ASP A 338 8.94 31.99 2.02
CA ASP A 338 10.25 32.56 2.26
C ASP A 338 10.59 33.68 1.28
N TRP A 339 10.22 33.49 0.01
CA TRP A 339 10.42 34.50 -1.02
C TRP A 339 9.57 35.76 -0.75
N SER A 340 8.29 35.60 -0.42
CA SER A 340 7.39 36.72 -0.08
C SER A 340 7.87 37.50 1.16
N ALA A 341 8.32 36.76 2.20
CA ALA A 341 8.85 37.37 3.42
C ALA A 341 10.18 38.13 3.16
N SER A 342 10.99 37.65 2.22
CA SER A 342 12.24 38.34 1.86
C SER A 342 12.00 39.68 1.12
N GLN A 343 10.99 39.74 0.28
CA GLN A 343 10.61 41.01 -0.41
C GLN A 343 10.06 42.04 0.56
N ALA A 344 9.21 41.65 1.50
CA ALA A 344 8.66 42.55 2.52
C ALA A 344 9.78 43.21 3.37
N ARG A 345 10.84 42.43 3.73
CA ARG A 345 11.99 42.98 4.45
C ARG A 345 12.88 43.92 3.64
N VAL A 346 12.89 43.81 2.31
CA VAL A 346 13.62 44.70 1.41
C VAL A 346 12.85 46.01 1.24
N GLU A 347 11.51 45.98 1.20
CA GLU A 347 10.66 47.15 1.14
C GLU A 347 10.69 47.97 2.44
N ASP A 348 10.63 47.30 3.61
CA ASP A 348 10.72 47.94 4.93
C ASP A 348 12.07 48.64 5.18
N LYS A 349 13.15 48.17 4.55
CA LYS A 349 14.48 48.84 4.61
C LYS A 349 14.63 50.00 3.62
N ARG A 350 13.69 50.17 2.70
CA ARG A 350 13.68 51.27 1.68
C ARG A 350 12.75 52.40 2.05
N SER A 351 11.81 52.16 2.94
CA SER A 351 10.94 53.16 3.58
C SER A 351 11.61 53.75 4.83
#